data_523135f8889296ba6db83d64b2d3b063
#
_entry.id   523135f8889296ba6db83d64b2d3b063
#
_cell.length_a   1.000
_cell.length_b   1.000
_cell.length_c   1.000
_cell.angle_alpha   90.00
_cell.angle_beta   90.00
_cell.angle_gamma   90.00
#
_symmetry.space_group_name_H-M   'P 1'
#
loop_
_entity.id
_entity.type
_entity.pdbx_description
1 polymer ?
#
loop_
_entity_poly.entity_id
_entity_poly.type
_entity_poly.pdbx_seq_one_letter_code
_entity_poly.pdbx_strand_id
1 'polypeptide(L)'
;MKGKITLTVVVVLGALSSTSYAQSQDDIAKQFVGMWRLVSWPQRLADGTMRQNPLSVGYIIYTDTNHMCYVSMNPNRPKWNLARAPTESEALSGMGNTGFNAYCATVEIHANEGFVLHHVDVDKVPNNVGRIRKRWFTFQGRDRVSLRIDTPELNPPVVESTLTWERVTK
;
A
#
# COMPACT_ATOMS: atom_id res chain seq x y z
N MET A 1 1.51 78.74 -12.16
CA MET A 1 2.13 77.47 -12.56
C MET A 1 1.83 76.43 -11.48
N LYS A 2 0.97 75.45 -11.76
CA LYS A 2 0.60 74.39 -10.80
C LYS A 2 1.34 73.12 -11.19
N GLY A 3 2.37 72.73 -10.41
CA GLY A 3 3.11 71.49 -10.62
C GLY A 3 2.27 70.27 -10.17
N LYS A 4 2.06 69.29 -11.05
CA LYS A 4 1.48 68.01 -10.73
C LYS A 4 2.57 67.05 -10.23
N ILE A 5 2.46 66.59 -9.01
CA ILE A 5 3.32 65.57 -8.44
C ILE A 5 2.67 64.20 -8.82
N THR A 6 3.34 63.42 -9.63
CA THR A 6 2.93 62.05 -9.96
C THR A 6 3.59 61.09 -8.98
N LEU A 7 2.77 60.41 -8.16
CA LEU A 7 3.24 59.42 -7.23
C LEU A 7 3.29 58.05 -7.92
N THR A 8 4.49 57.52 -8.16
CA THR A 8 4.68 56.18 -8.73
C THR A 8 4.69 55.15 -7.61
N VAL A 9 3.67 54.31 -7.56
CA VAL A 9 3.60 53.18 -6.63
C VAL A 9 4.32 51.98 -7.25
N VAL A 10 5.44 51.59 -6.66
CA VAL A 10 6.17 50.37 -7.06
C VAL A 10 5.58 49.21 -6.25
N VAL A 11 4.83 48.32 -6.91
CA VAL A 11 4.34 47.06 -6.30
C VAL A 11 5.45 46.02 -6.45
N VAL A 12 6.09 45.67 -5.34
CA VAL A 12 7.04 44.56 -5.28
C VAL A 12 6.23 43.26 -5.06
N LEU A 13 6.04 42.48 -6.13
CA LEU A 13 5.52 41.11 -6.01
C LEU A 13 6.66 40.22 -5.46
N GLY A 14 6.59 39.92 -4.17
CA GLY A 14 7.41 38.90 -3.54
C GLY A 14 6.95 37.52 -4.00
N ALA A 15 7.75 36.86 -4.87
CA ALA A 15 7.54 35.45 -5.18
C ALA A 15 7.87 34.60 -3.95
N LEU A 16 6.83 34.05 -3.28
CA LEU A 16 6.99 33.04 -2.25
C LEU A 16 7.41 31.73 -2.94
N SER A 17 8.71 31.49 -3.00
CA SER A 17 9.25 30.19 -3.42
C SER A 17 8.97 29.18 -2.31
N SER A 18 7.93 28.36 -2.48
CA SER A 18 7.71 27.18 -1.63
C SER A 18 8.79 26.16 -1.92
N THR A 19 9.83 26.10 -1.09
CA THR A 19 10.80 25.01 -1.07
C THR A 19 10.09 23.74 -0.63
N SER A 20 9.75 22.88 -1.58
CA SER A 20 9.34 21.50 -1.30
C SER A 20 10.57 20.76 -0.77
N TYR A 21 10.66 20.58 0.54
CA TYR A 21 11.67 19.67 1.11
C TYR A 21 11.28 18.25 0.71
N ALA A 22 12.11 17.61 -0.11
CA ALA A 22 12.00 16.17 -0.35
C ALA A 22 12.19 15.46 1.01
N GLN A 23 11.24 14.60 1.39
CA GLN A 23 11.36 13.81 2.62
C GLN A 23 12.58 12.91 2.51
N SER A 24 13.38 12.85 3.58
CA SER A 24 14.53 11.96 3.62
C SER A 24 14.10 10.48 3.61
N GLN A 25 15.00 9.59 3.22
CA GLN A 25 14.77 8.14 3.28
C GLN A 25 14.36 7.69 4.68
N ASP A 26 15.00 8.23 5.71
CA ASP A 26 14.70 7.92 7.12
C ASP A 26 13.31 8.43 7.54
N ASP A 27 12.86 9.57 7.04
CA ASP A 27 11.52 10.09 7.34
C ASP A 27 10.43 9.21 6.70
N ILE A 28 10.65 8.77 5.47
CA ILE A 28 9.75 7.82 4.80
C ILE A 28 9.74 6.47 5.52
N ALA A 29 10.91 5.95 5.93
CA ALA A 29 10.98 4.71 6.68
C ALA A 29 10.19 4.80 8.00
N LYS A 30 10.38 5.87 8.78
CA LYS A 30 9.61 6.14 9.99
C LYS A 30 8.12 6.29 9.73
N GLN A 31 7.75 6.86 8.58
CA GLN A 31 6.36 7.02 8.20
C GLN A 31 5.68 5.67 7.90
N PHE A 32 6.40 4.67 7.42
CA PHE A 32 5.85 3.32 7.26
C PHE A 32 5.56 2.65 8.61
N VAL A 33 6.40 2.86 9.63
CA VAL A 33 6.30 2.16 10.92
C VAL A 33 4.91 2.28 11.54
N GLY A 34 4.34 1.14 11.92
CA GLY A 34 3.03 1.02 12.56
C GLY A 34 2.12 -0.01 11.93
N MET A 35 0.89 -0.06 12.43
CA MET A 35 -0.16 -0.94 11.94
C MET A 35 -1.11 -0.18 11.03
N TRP A 36 -1.44 -0.78 9.89
CA TRP A 36 -2.29 -0.21 8.86
C TRP A 36 -3.42 -1.17 8.53
N ARG A 37 -4.64 -0.66 8.41
CA ARG A 37 -5.83 -1.41 8.02
C ARG A 37 -6.11 -1.22 6.53
N LEU A 38 -6.40 -2.30 5.83
CA LEU A 38 -6.83 -2.26 4.44
C LEU A 38 -8.20 -1.58 4.33
N VAL A 39 -8.33 -0.57 3.48
CA VAL A 39 -9.58 0.15 3.24
C VAL A 39 -10.09 -0.01 1.82
N SER A 40 -9.21 -0.29 0.85
CA SER A 40 -9.64 -0.54 -0.53
C SER A 40 -8.60 -1.33 -1.30
N TRP A 41 -9.04 -2.19 -2.23
CA TRP A 41 -8.17 -2.95 -3.11
C TRP A 41 -8.80 -3.09 -4.52
N PRO A 42 -8.91 -1.99 -5.27
CA PRO A 42 -9.37 -2.04 -6.66
C PRO A 42 -8.35 -2.73 -7.56
N GLN A 43 -8.88 -3.45 -8.55
CA GLN A 43 -8.13 -4.07 -9.63
C GLN A 43 -8.74 -3.65 -10.96
N ARG A 44 -7.89 -3.29 -11.95
CA ARG A 44 -8.31 -3.08 -13.33
C ARG A 44 -7.95 -4.31 -14.16
N LEU A 45 -8.90 -4.79 -14.93
CA LEU A 45 -8.74 -5.92 -15.85
C LEU A 45 -8.30 -5.43 -17.24
N ALA A 46 -7.80 -6.35 -18.05
CA ALA A 46 -7.33 -6.06 -19.40
C ALA A 46 -8.42 -5.50 -20.34
N ASP A 47 -9.70 -5.82 -20.08
CA ASP A 47 -10.86 -5.28 -20.79
C ASP A 47 -11.32 -3.89 -20.28
N GLY A 48 -10.59 -3.31 -19.34
CA GLY A 48 -10.90 -2.03 -18.70
C GLY A 48 -11.88 -2.12 -17.52
N THR A 49 -12.45 -3.29 -17.23
CA THR A 49 -13.37 -3.48 -16.11
C THR A 49 -12.66 -3.25 -14.78
N MET A 50 -13.34 -2.57 -13.85
CA MET A 50 -12.90 -2.39 -12.46
C MET A 50 -13.60 -3.38 -11.53
N ARG A 51 -12.85 -4.01 -10.65
CA ARG A 51 -13.40 -4.87 -9.58
C ARG A 51 -12.68 -4.63 -8.27
N GLN A 52 -13.30 -5.03 -7.16
CA GLN A 52 -12.63 -5.14 -5.86
C GLN A 52 -12.01 -6.52 -5.70
N ASN A 53 -10.82 -6.58 -5.13
CA ASN A 53 -10.24 -7.87 -4.74
C ASN A 53 -11.09 -8.48 -3.60
N PRO A 54 -11.40 -9.78 -3.62
CA PRO A 54 -12.17 -10.43 -2.56
C PRO A 54 -11.47 -10.43 -1.19
N LEU A 55 -10.14 -10.31 -1.14
CA LEU A 55 -9.36 -10.20 0.10
C LEU A 55 -9.46 -8.76 0.67
N SER A 56 -10.65 -8.32 1.01
CA SER A 56 -10.96 -6.91 1.31
C SER A 56 -10.81 -6.51 2.78
N VAL A 57 -10.51 -7.46 3.67
CA VAL A 57 -10.22 -7.20 5.09
C VAL A 57 -8.81 -7.64 5.39
N GLY A 58 -8.02 -6.77 6.02
CA GLY A 58 -6.64 -7.11 6.32
C GLY A 58 -5.85 -6.01 7.02
N TYR A 59 -4.65 -6.38 7.40
CA TYR A 59 -3.68 -5.50 8.04
C TYR A 59 -2.31 -5.68 7.41
N ILE A 60 -1.53 -4.61 7.44
CA ILE A 60 -0.10 -4.65 7.21
C ILE A 60 0.58 -3.93 8.37
N ILE A 61 1.65 -4.52 8.90
CA ILE A 61 2.42 -3.96 9.99
C ILE A 61 3.84 -3.78 9.49
N TYR A 62 4.41 -2.59 9.68
CA TYR A 62 5.82 -2.32 9.48
C TYR A 62 6.46 -2.02 10.82
N THR A 63 7.61 -2.60 11.09
CA THR A 63 8.38 -2.40 12.32
C THR A 63 9.54 -1.43 12.07
N ASP A 64 10.10 -0.89 13.14
CA ASP A 64 11.31 -0.06 13.13
C ASP A 64 12.59 -0.88 12.91
N THR A 65 12.48 -2.21 12.89
CA THR A 65 13.56 -3.16 12.59
C THR A 65 13.59 -3.60 11.13
N ASN A 66 12.96 -2.85 10.23
CA ASN A 66 12.86 -3.16 8.80
C ASN A 66 12.20 -4.51 8.48
N HIS A 67 11.20 -4.91 9.27
CA HIS A 67 10.38 -6.08 8.98
C HIS A 67 8.92 -5.66 8.78
N MET A 68 8.20 -6.48 8.07
CA MET A 68 6.77 -6.30 7.90
C MET A 68 6.04 -7.64 7.91
N CYS A 69 4.78 -7.62 8.31
CA CYS A 69 3.86 -8.73 8.08
C CYS A 69 2.55 -8.20 7.49
N TYR A 70 2.04 -8.93 6.53
CA TYR A 70 0.78 -8.68 5.86
C TYR A 70 -0.15 -9.86 6.06
N VAL A 71 -1.43 -9.56 6.33
CA VAL A 71 -2.51 -10.54 6.37
C VAL A 71 -3.77 -9.94 5.76
N SER A 72 -4.45 -10.72 4.92
CA SER A 72 -5.77 -10.35 4.42
C SER A 72 -6.67 -11.57 4.24
N MET A 73 -7.97 -11.33 4.26
CA MET A 73 -8.94 -12.38 4.04
C MET A 73 -10.18 -11.87 3.28
N ASN A 74 -10.86 -12.81 2.65
CA ASN A 74 -12.21 -12.60 2.18
C ASN A 74 -13.17 -12.69 3.39
N PRO A 75 -13.91 -11.64 3.74
CA PRO A 75 -14.83 -11.66 4.87
C PRO A 75 -16.01 -12.63 4.68
N ASN A 76 -16.29 -12.99 3.44
CA ASN A 76 -17.41 -13.90 3.09
C ASN A 76 -17.00 -15.38 3.03
N ARG A 77 -15.83 -15.74 3.61
CA ARG A 77 -15.43 -17.15 3.69
C ARG A 77 -16.46 -17.94 4.51
N PRO A 78 -16.87 -19.13 4.06
CA PRO A 78 -17.73 -19.99 4.87
C PRO A 78 -17.04 -20.38 6.18
N LYS A 79 -17.79 -20.44 7.26
CA LYS A 79 -17.30 -20.99 8.53
C LYS A 79 -17.17 -22.52 8.39
N TRP A 80 -16.10 -23.05 8.92
CA TRP A 80 -15.91 -24.50 8.96
C TRP A 80 -16.79 -25.15 10.01
N ASN A 81 -17.24 -26.37 9.73
CA ASN A 81 -17.85 -27.21 10.76
C ASN A 81 -16.76 -27.78 11.64
N LEU A 82 -16.62 -27.26 12.86
CA LEU A 82 -15.58 -27.67 13.79
C LEU A 82 -15.81 -29.06 14.45
N ALA A 83 -16.98 -29.66 14.22
CA ALA A 83 -17.27 -31.02 14.72
C ALA A 83 -16.57 -32.12 13.90
N ARG A 84 -15.96 -31.79 12.78
CA ARG A 84 -15.21 -32.68 11.89
C ARG A 84 -14.05 -31.95 11.23
N ALA A 85 -13.10 -32.67 10.65
CA ALA A 85 -12.09 -32.08 9.79
C ALA A 85 -12.75 -31.40 8.57
N PRO A 86 -12.21 -30.27 8.09
CA PRO A 86 -12.73 -29.63 6.88
C PRO A 86 -12.55 -30.56 5.67
N THR A 87 -13.52 -30.52 4.77
CA THR A 87 -13.36 -31.13 3.44
C THR A 87 -12.29 -30.40 2.63
N GLU A 88 -11.75 -31.02 1.59
CA GLU A 88 -10.78 -30.37 0.69
C GLU A 88 -11.34 -29.05 0.12
N SER A 89 -12.60 -29.04 -0.31
CA SER A 89 -13.27 -27.86 -0.85
C SER A 89 -13.37 -26.73 0.20
N GLU A 90 -13.69 -27.05 1.47
CA GLU A 90 -13.71 -26.07 2.57
C GLU A 90 -12.32 -25.52 2.86
N ALA A 91 -11.31 -26.39 2.87
CA ALA A 91 -9.92 -25.98 3.08
C ALA A 91 -9.44 -25.08 1.95
N LEU A 92 -9.68 -25.43 0.68
CA LEU A 92 -9.31 -24.62 -0.48
C LEU A 92 -10.05 -23.28 -0.50
N SER A 93 -11.34 -23.22 -0.18
CA SER A 93 -12.09 -21.96 -0.12
C SER A 93 -11.67 -21.09 1.06
N GLY A 94 -11.27 -21.69 2.17
CA GLY A 94 -10.84 -20.98 3.38
C GLY A 94 -9.40 -20.47 3.31
N MET A 95 -8.49 -21.22 2.70
CA MET A 95 -7.05 -20.94 2.65
C MET A 95 -6.50 -20.69 1.25
N GLY A 96 -7.30 -20.84 0.21
CA GLY A 96 -6.90 -20.54 -1.16
C GLY A 96 -6.59 -19.06 -1.38
N ASN A 97 -6.05 -18.73 -2.55
CA ASN A 97 -5.62 -17.36 -2.88
C ASN A 97 -6.75 -16.31 -2.86
N THR A 98 -8.00 -16.74 -2.91
CA THR A 98 -9.18 -15.86 -2.80
C THR A 98 -9.79 -15.86 -1.40
N GLY A 99 -9.36 -16.74 -0.50
CA GLY A 99 -9.86 -16.87 0.86
C GLY A 99 -9.02 -16.17 1.91
N PHE A 100 -7.70 -16.42 1.86
CA PHE A 100 -6.76 -15.90 2.85
C PHE A 100 -5.38 -15.70 2.23
N ASN A 101 -4.69 -14.63 2.62
CA ASN A 101 -3.31 -14.39 2.24
C ASN A 101 -2.51 -13.84 3.40
N ALA A 102 -1.27 -14.32 3.57
CA ALA A 102 -0.37 -13.84 4.61
C ALA A 102 1.09 -14.07 4.19
N TYR A 103 1.94 -13.11 4.52
CA TYR A 103 3.40 -13.25 4.44
C TYR A 103 4.07 -12.25 5.39
N CYS A 104 5.32 -12.57 5.78
CA CYS A 104 6.22 -11.63 6.42
C CYS A 104 7.49 -11.49 5.57
N ALA A 105 8.16 -10.37 5.71
CA ALA A 105 9.29 -9.99 4.87
C ALA A 105 10.24 -9.04 5.59
N THR A 106 11.50 -9.06 5.22
CA THR A 106 12.42 -7.94 5.43
C THR A 106 12.11 -6.83 4.42
N VAL A 107 12.26 -5.58 4.83
CA VAL A 107 11.84 -4.40 4.06
C VAL A 107 13.03 -3.56 3.64
N GLU A 108 13.08 -3.20 2.37
CA GLU A 108 14.02 -2.23 1.81
C GLU A 108 13.25 -1.08 1.18
N ILE A 109 13.48 0.16 1.64
CA ILE A 109 12.73 1.34 1.18
C ILE A 109 13.61 2.15 0.23
N HIS A 110 13.05 2.46 -0.94
CA HIS A 110 13.65 3.31 -1.97
C HIS A 110 12.83 4.61 -2.06
N ALA A 111 13.06 5.51 -1.10
CA ALA A 111 12.24 6.71 -0.93
C ALA A 111 12.29 7.64 -2.15
N ASN A 112 13.46 7.84 -2.74
CA ASN A 112 13.65 8.72 -3.89
C ASN A 112 12.97 8.19 -5.16
N GLU A 113 12.89 6.86 -5.30
CA GLU A 113 12.27 6.19 -6.43
C GLU A 113 10.79 5.90 -6.19
N GLY A 114 10.30 6.02 -4.95
CA GLY A 114 8.90 5.86 -4.59
C GLY A 114 8.43 4.40 -4.50
N PHE A 115 9.30 3.47 -4.17
CA PHE A 115 8.91 2.07 -3.96
C PHE A 115 9.55 1.44 -2.71
N VAL A 116 8.96 0.34 -2.28
CA VAL A 116 9.48 -0.53 -1.23
C VAL A 116 9.57 -1.96 -1.75
N LEU A 117 10.64 -2.66 -1.37
CA LEU A 117 10.83 -4.08 -1.62
C LEU A 117 10.51 -4.87 -0.36
N HIS A 118 9.73 -5.93 -0.49
CA HIS A 118 9.48 -6.91 0.54
C HIS A 118 10.21 -8.19 0.15
N HIS A 119 11.31 -8.50 0.82
CA HIS A 119 12.07 -9.75 0.69
C HIS A 119 11.38 -10.82 1.52
N VAL A 120 10.59 -11.68 0.89
CA VAL A 120 9.67 -12.60 1.57
C VAL A 120 10.42 -13.68 2.33
N ASP A 121 10.28 -13.67 3.66
CA ASP A 121 10.90 -14.63 4.57
C ASP A 121 9.95 -15.78 4.94
N VAL A 122 8.66 -15.45 5.09
CA VAL A 122 7.59 -16.39 5.45
C VAL A 122 6.38 -16.10 4.56
N ASP A 123 5.80 -17.12 3.95
CA ASP A 123 4.56 -16.98 3.15
C ASP A 123 3.71 -18.23 3.35
N LYS A 124 2.36 -18.07 3.30
CA LYS A 124 1.44 -19.22 3.35
C LYS A 124 1.63 -20.20 2.19
N VAL A 125 2.21 -19.74 1.07
CA VAL A 125 2.57 -20.56 -0.10
C VAL A 125 4.08 -20.72 -0.12
N PRO A 126 4.62 -21.94 0.11
CA PRO A 126 6.07 -22.14 0.22
C PRO A 126 6.88 -21.62 -0.97
N ASN A 127 6.32 -21.69 -2.18
CA ASN A 127 6.95 -21.21 -3.41
C ASN A 127 7.19 -19.70 -3.48
N ASN A 128 6.64 -18.91 -2.55
CA ASN A 128 6.82 -17.46 -2.49
C ASN A 128 7.98 -17.05 -1.58
N VAL A 129 8.49 -17.94 -0.73
CA VAL A 129 9.65 -17.67 0.12
C VAL A 129 10.87 -17.41 -0.75
N GLY A 130 11.62 -16.36 -0.42
CA GLY A 130 12.76 -15.88 -1.20
C GLY A 130 12.40 -14.98 -2.39
N ARG A 131 11.12 -14.77 -2.68
CA ARG A 131 10.71 -13.79 -3.70
C ARG A 131 10.81 -12.36 -3.17
N ILE A 132 11.08 -11.43 -4.09
CA ILE A 132 11.03 -9.99 -3.82
C ILE A 132 9.72 -9.46 -4.39
N ARG A 133 8.95 -8.75 -3.55
CA ARG A 133 7.69 -8.10 -3.94
C ARG A 133 7.89 -6.59 -3.96
N LYS A 134 7.81 -5.97 -5.12
CA LYS A 134 7.91 -4.53 -5.28
C LYS A 134 6.54 -3.86 -5.12
N ARG A 135 6.50 -2.76 -4.34
CA ARG A 135 5.32 -1.95 -4.11
C ARG A 135 5.65 -0.49 -4.32
N TRP A 136 5.03 0.11 -5.32
CA TRP A 136 5.08 1.55 -5.52
C TRP A 136 4.19 2.22 -4.48
N PHE A 137 4.73 3.11 -3.68
CA PHE A 137 3.96 3.75 -2.63
C PHE A 137 3.64 5.21 -2.94
N THR A 138 2.51 5.66 -2.40
CA THR A 138 2.12 7.07 -2.37
C THR A 138 1.44 7.35 -1.04
N PHE A 139 2.03 8.23 -0.24
CA PHE A 139 1.42 8.70 0.99
C PHE A 139 0.42 9.82 0.71
N GLN A 140 -0.72 9.79 1.40
CA GLN A 140 -1.72 10.85 1.45
C GLN A 140 -1.77 11.37 2.90
N GLY A 141 -0.95 12.38 3.20
CA GLY A 141 -0.70 12.81 4.57
C GLY A 141 0.06 11.74 5.37
N ARG A 142 -0.18 11.69 6.68
CA ARG A 142 0.55 10.79 7.59
C ARG A 142 -0.13 9.43 7.80
N ASP A 143 -1.43 9.35 7.55
CA ASP A 143 -2.28 8.25 8.01
C ASP A 143 -2.92 7.44 6.86
N ARG A 144 -2.54 7.74 5.62
CA ARG A 144 -2.99 6.95 4.47
C ARG A 144 -1.83 6.69 3.52
N VAL A 145 -1.70 5.44 3.05
CA VAL A 145 -0.73 5.03 2.05
C VAL A 145 -1.39 4.11 1.02
N SER A 146 -1.07 4.33 -0.25
CA SER A 146 -1.42 3.42 -1.34
C SER A 146 -0.19 2.64 -1.76
N LEU A 147 -0.34 1.32 -1.92
CA LEU A 147 0.68 0.40 -2.38
C LEU A 147 0.21 -0.24 -3.70
N ARG A 148 0.75 0.22 -4.82
CA ARG A 148 0.48 -0.36 -6.13
C ARG A 148 1.40 -1.55 -6.36
N ILE A 149 0.83 -2.67 -6.78
CA ILE A 149 1.57 -3.89 -7.13
C ILE A 149 2.30 -3.65 -8.44
N ASP A 150 3.55 -4.08 -8.54
CA ASP A 150 4.33 -3.98 -9.78
C ASP A 150 3.77 -4.92 -10.87
N THR A 151 3.82 -4.47 -12.10
CA THR A 151 3.17 -5.15 -13.23
C THR A 151 3.58 -6.62 -13.40
N PRO A 152 4.87 -6.99 -13.27
CA PRO A 152 5.29 -8.39 -13.39
C PRO A 152 4.70 -9.34 -12.34
N GLU A 153 4.18 -8.80 -11.23
CA GLU A 153 3.57 -9.61 -10.16
C GLU A 153 2.06 -9.82 -10.36
N LEU A 154 1.46 -9.15 -11.35
CA LEU A 154 0.04 -9.27 -11.62
C LEU A 154 -0.26 -10.54 -12.42
N ASN A 155 -1.36 -11.22 -12.05
CA ASN A 155 -1.82 -12.39 -12.79
C ASN A 155 -2.95 -11.98 -13.74
N PRO A 156 -2.88 -12.38 -15.03
CA PRO A 156 -3.98 -12.12 -15.95
C PRO A 156 -5.33 -12.62 -15.40
N PRO A 157 -6.43 -11.92 -15.66
CA PRO A 157 -6.55 -10.73 -16.52
C PRO A 157 -6.28 -9.38 -15.83
N VAL A 158 -5.73 -9.35 -14.60
CA VAL A 158 -5.45 -8.11 -13.86
C VAL A 158 -4.25 -7.40 -14.48
N VAL A 159 -4.41 -6.13 -14.80
CA VAL A 159 -3.34 -5.27 -15.37
C VAL A 159 -2.93 -4.13 -14.43
N GLU A 160 -3.74 -3.86 -13.41
CA GLU A 160 -3.42 -2.89 -12.37
C GLU A 160 -4.06 -3.29 -11.04
N SER A 161 -3.36 -3.08 -9.94
CA SER A 161 -3.84 -3.44 -8.60
C SER A 161 -3.18 -2.54 -7.55
N THR A 162 -4.00 -1.86 -6.76
CA THR A 162 -3.54 -0.92 -5.74
C THR A 162 -4.27 -1.15 -4.43
N LEU A 163 -3.51 -1.35 -3.36
CA LEU A 163 -4.03 -1.48 -2.00
C LEU A 163 -3.92 -0.13 -1.31
N THR A 164 -5.02 0.36 -0.74
CA THR A 164 -5.01 1.56 0.08
C THR A 164 -5.18 1.20 1.54
N TRP A 165 -4.35 1.78 2.37
CA TRP A 165 -4.23 1.49 3.79
C TRP A 165 -4.44 2.76 4.62
N GLU A 166 -5.10 2.61 5.76
CA GLU A 166 -5.21 3.65 6.79
C GLU A 166 -4.50 3.20 8.06
N ARG A 167 -3.78 4.14 8.68
CA ARG A 167 -3.09 3.90 9.95
C ARG A 167 -4.10 3.58 11.04
N VAL A 168 -3.81 2.53 11.81
CA VAL A 168 -4.57 2.22 13.01
C VAL A 168 -4.07 3.16 14.14
N THR A 169 -4.94 4.04 14.58
CA THR A 169 -4.71 4.93 15.73
C THR A 169 -5.42 4.39 16.97
N LYS A 170 -4.92 4.77 18.14
CA LYS A 170 -5.56 4.46 19.43
C LYS A 170 -6.86 5.22 19.59
#